data_f66c5d2c4975c0d766238416182b8908
#
_entry.id   f66c5d2c4975c0d766238416182b8908
#
_cell.length_a   1.000
_cell.length_b   1.000
_cell.length_c   1.000
_cell.angle_alpha   90.00
_cell.angle_beta   90.00
_cell.angle_gamma   90.00
#
_symmetry.space_group_name_H-M   'P 1'
#
loop_
_entity.id
_entity.type
_entity.pdbx_description
1 polymer ?
#
loop_
_entity_poly.entity_id
_entity_poly.type
_entity_poly.pdbx_seq_one_letter_code
_entity_poly.pdbx_strand_id
1 'polypeptide(L)'
;MTKRNDIIWLEEVGSTNRYARMHIDMLDNMSVVSALCQNDGRGQGDHHWHSNPGENLTFTIVIKQPAVAPADQGIISDTTARAIVELLERHGIQAWIKPPNDIWVDKKKICGILIEHSLRADRISWSIIGIGLNVNQTIFPDDLPNPTSMALEGHPADIESILCEFLDIFRRASWLQ
;
A
#
# COMPACT_ATOMS: atom_id res chain seq x y z
N MET A 1 -3.97 -8.43 -17.22
CA MET A 1 -3.19 -9.50 -16.55
C MET A 1 -1.83 -8.93 -16.19
N THR A 2 -1.57 -8.75 -14.90
CA THR A 2 -0.27 -8.30 -14.39
C THR A 2 0.76 -9.39 -14.68
N LYS A 3 1.82 -9.06 -15.42
CA LYS A 3 2.92 -10.00 -15.57
C LYS A 3 3.64 -10.10 -14.23
N ARG A 4 3.82 -11.31 -13.68
CA ARG A 4 4.59 -11.59 -12.45
C ARG A 4 5.99 -10.95 -12.44
N ASN A 5 6.50 -10.55 -13.59
CA ASN A 5 7.86 -10.01 -13.75
C ASN A 5 8.02 -8.53 -13.33
N ASP A 6 6.93 -7.84 -12.99
CA ASP A 6 6.98 -6.41 -12.64
C ASP A 6 7.03 -6.18 -11.10
N ILE A 7 7.02 -7.26 -10.31
CA ILE A 7 7.03 -7.20 -8.85
C ILE A 7 8.39 -7.68 -8.32
N ILE A 8 9.06 -6.83 -7.59
CA ILE A 8 10.30 -7.16 -6.86
C ILE A 8 9.89 -7.67 -5.48
N TRP A 9 10.14 -8.95 -5.22
CA TRP A 9 9.91 -9.57 -3.93
C TRP A 9 11.20 -9.58 -3.12
N LEU A 10 11.15 -9.01 -1.90
CA LEU A 10 12.25 -9.00 -0.94
C LEU A 10 11.88 -9.90 0.25
N GLU A 11 12.80 -10.72 0.70
CA GLU A 11 12.59 -11.49 1.93
C GLU A 11 12.52 -10.56 3.13
N GLU A 12 13.47 -9.61 3.21
CA GLU A 12 13.59 -8.68 4.32
C GLU A 12 14.09 -7.31 3.84
N VAL A 13 13.54 -6.25 4.41
CA VAL A 13 13.97 -4.86 4.13
C VAL A 13 13.62 -3.96 5.33
N GLY A 14 14.31 -2.86 5.50
CA GLY A 14 13.92 -1.85 6.50
C GLY A 14 12.53 -1.30 6.21
N SER A 15 12.33 -0.78 4.99
CA SER A 15 11.04 -0.25 4.50
C SER A 15 11.01 -0.32 2.98
N THR A 16 9.91 -0.81 2.42
CA THR A 16 9.69 -0.86 0.95
C THR A 16 9.69 0.54 0.33
N ASN A 17 9.14 1.56 1.01
CA ASN A 17 9.21 2.96 0.56
C ASN A 17 10.64 3.47 0.50
N ARG A 18 11.45 3.20 1.55
CA ARG A 18 12.86 3.60 1.57
C ARG A 18 13.64 2.91 0.47
N TYR A 19 13.42 1.61 0.28
CA TYR A 19 14.04 0.85 -0.81
C TYR A 19 13.69 1.46 -2.17
N ALA A 20 12.42 1.68 -2.45
CA ALA A 20 11.96 2.28 -3.72
C ALA A 20 12.60 3.66 -3.95
N ARG A 21 12.67 4.50 -2.91
CA ARG A 21 13.29 5.83 -3.00
C ARG A 21 14.79 5.75 -3.31
N MET A 22 15.51 4.83 -2.68
CA MET A 22 16.96 4.66 -2.91
C MET A 22 17.27 4.13 -4.31
N HIS A 23 16.35 3.40 -4.92
CA HIS A 23 16.52 2.79 -6.24
C HIS A 23 15.65 3.45 -7.32
N ILE A 24 15.16 4.68 -7.06
CA ILE A 24 14.18 5.35 -7.92
C ILE A 24 14.63 5.47 -9.38
N ASP A 25 15.91 5.67 -9.64
CA ASP A 25 16.46 5.79 -10.99
C ASP A 25 16.49 4.46 -11.75
N MET A 26 16.52 3.34 -11.03
CA MET A 26 16.58 1.98 -11.57
C MET A 26 15.20 1.34 -11.72
N LEU A 27 14.20 1.84 -11.03
CA LEU A 27 12.83 1.35 -11.08
C LEU A 27 12.06 2.02 -12.22
N ASP A 28 11.26 1.25 -12.94
CA ASP A 28 10.38 1.78 -13.98
C ASP A 28 9.09 2.38 -13.40
N ASN A 29 8.33 3.10 -14.24
CA ASN A 29 6.98 3.51 -13.87
C ASN A 29 6.11 2.28 -13.61
N MET A 30 5.32 2.30 -12.55
CA MET A 30 4.50 1.18 -12.08
C MET A 30 5.31 -0.02 -11.54
N SER A 31 6.61 0.12 -11.27
CA SER A 31 7.36 -0.89 -10.52
C SER A 31 6.76 -1.08 -9.12
N VAL A 32 6.69 -2.33 -8.70
CA VAL A 32 6.18 -2.73 -7.39
C VAL A 32 7.29 -3.40 -6.59
N VAL A 33 7.48 -2.96 -5.35
CA VAL A 33 8.41 -3.58 -4.40
C VAL A 33 7.58 -4.12 -3.24
N SER A 34 7.60 -5.41 -3.03
CA SER A 34 6.92 -6.09 -1.91
C SER A 34 7.95 -6.77 -1.01
N ALA A 35 7.67 -6.85 0.28
CA ALA A 35 8.55 -7.51 1.24
C ALA A 35 7.76 -8.45 2.16
N LEU A 36 8.35 -9.62 2.44
CA LEU A 36 7.81 -10.55 3.42
C LEU A 36 8.00 -10.03 4.86
N CYS A 37 9.09 -9.30 5.09
CA CYS A 37 9.41 -8.70 6.39
C CYS A 37 9.89 -7.26 6.24
N GLN A 38 9.32 -6.34 7.03
CA GLN A 38 9.83 -4.98 7.21
C GLN A 38 10.30 -4.79 8.65
N ASN A 39 11.61 -4.47 8.85
CA ASN A 39 12.18 -4.25 10.19
C ASN A 39 12.02 -2.82 10.70
N ASP A 40 11.71 -1.89 9.81
CA ASP A 40 11.55 -0.46 10.10
C ASP A 40 10.39 0.09 9.24
N GLY A 41 9.25 -0.62 9.30
CA GLY A 41 8.03 -0.21 8.60
C GLY A 41 7.57 1.16 9.07
N ARG A 42 7.29 2.07 8.12
CA ARG A 42 6.95 3.45 8.39
C ARG A 42 5.46 3.72 8.22
N GLY A 43 4.91 4.49 9.15
CA GLY A 43 3.60 5.13 9.03
C GLY A 43 3.75 6.65 8.81
N GLN A 44 2.67 7.39 8.96
CA GLN A 44 2.67 8.84 8.86
C GLN A 44 3.31 9.49 10.10
N GLY A 45 4.12 10.53 9.92
CA GLY A 45 4.87 11.18 11.00
C GLY A 45 5.87 10.23 11.65
N ASP A 46 5.80 10.09 12.98
CA ASP A 46 6.68 9.23 13.76
C ASP A 46 6.10 7.83 14.02
N HIS A 47 4.98 7.48 13.37
CA HIS A 47 4.36 6.18 13.55
C HIS A 47 5.10 5.09 12.77
N HIS A 48 5.10 3.88 13.34
CA HIS A 48 5.62 2.68 12.70
C HIS A 48 4.48 1.80 12.19
N TRP A 49 4.74 1.10 11.08
CA TRP A 49 3.88 0.01 10.60
C TRP A 49 4.42 -1.32 11.09
N HIS A 50 3.64 -2.00 11.91
CA HIS A 50 3.99 -3.35 12.41
C HIS A 50 3.39 -4.42 11.50
N SER A 51 4.18 -5.44 11.17
CA SER A 51 3.76 -6.59 10.37
C SER A 51 4.59 -7.80 10.73
N ASN A 52 3.95 -8.92 11.07
CA ASN A 52 4.66 -10.17 11.21
C ASN A 52 5.16 -10.67 9.86
N PRO A 53 6.36 -11.29 9.80
CA PRO A 53 6.91 -11.80 8.56
C PRO A 53 5.97 -12.78 7.84
N GLY A 54 5.67 -12.52 6.57
CA GLY A 54 4.87 -13.40 5.72
C GLY A 54 3.37 -13.45 6.02
N GLU A 55 2.86 -12.70 7.01
CA GLU A 55 1.44 -12.72 7.36
C GLU A 55 0.63 -11.61 6.71
N ASN A 56 1.28 -10.53 6.29
CA ASN A 56 0.63 -9.34 5.75
C ASN A 56 1.23 -8.93 4.41
N LEU A 57 0.48 -8.12 3.67
CA LEU A 57 0.94 -7.54 2.43
C LEU A 57 1.54 -6.15 2.71
N THR A 58 2.87 -6.02 2.59
CA THR A 58 3.59 -4.75 2.67
C THR A 58 4.32 -4.49 1.36
N PHE A 59 3.92 -3.44 0.65
CA PHE A 59 4.46 -3.13 -0.66
C PHE A 59 4.45 -1.65 -0.98
N THR A 60 5.18 -1.29 -2.01
CA THR A 60 5.29 0.07 -2.53
C THR A 60 5.14 0.07 -4.04
N ILE A 61 4.36 1.01 -4.58
CA ILE A 61 4.27 1.28 -6.02
C ILE A 61 5.02 2.57 -6.33
N VAL A 62 5.82 2.55 -7.40
CA VAL A 62 6.52 3.72 -7.93
C VAL A 62 5.75 4.28 -9.11
N ILE A 63 5.32 5.53 -9.01
CA ILE A 63 4.72 6.28 -10.11
C ILE A 63 5.65 7.39 -10.54
N LYS A 64 6.12 7.36 -11.77
CA LYS A 64 6.96 8.41 -12.35
C LYS A 64 6.10 9.38 -13.16
N GLN A 65 6.27 10.67 -12.89
CA GLN A 65 5.60 11.77 -13.61
C GLN A 65 4.08 11.56 -13.75
N PRO A 66 3.36 11.36 -12.61
CA PRO A 66 1.91 11.20 -12.68
C PRO A 66 1.26 12.42 -13.35
N ALA A 67 0.20 12.20 -14.13
CA ALA A 67 -0.58 13.27 -14.77
C ALA A 67 -1.48 13.99 -13.74
N VAL A 68 -0.88 14.42 -12.62
CA VAL A 68 -1.52 15.08 -11.48
C VAL A 68 -0.73 16.32 -11.11
N ALA A 69 -1.40 17.46 -10.99
CA ALA A 69 -0.75 18.67 -10.49
C ALA A 69 -0.40 18.54 -9.00
N PRO A 70 0.68 19.19 -8.51
CA PRO A 70 1.02 19.16 -7.09
C PRO A 70 -0.12 19.60 -6.15
N ALA A 71 -0.94 20.56 -6.57
CA ALA A 71 -2.10 21.02 -5.81
C ALA A 71 -3.18 19.92 -5.65
N ASP A 72 -3.23 18.98 -6.59
CA ASP A 72 -4.22 17.90 -6.67
C ASP A 72 -3.66 16.55 -6.21
N GLN A 73 -2.49 16.52 -5.57
CA GLN A 73 -1.83 15.28 -5.14
C GLN A 73 -2.72 14.35 -4.28
N GLY A 74 -3.73 14.91 -3.61
CA GLY A 74 -4.72 14.15 -2.85
C GLY A 74 -5.50 13.14 -3.69
N ILE A 75 -5.61 13.33 -5.02
CA ILE A 75 -6.24 12.38 -5.95
C ILE A 75 -5.52 11.03 -5.91
N ILE A 76 -4.19 11.03 -5.79
CA ILE A 76 -3.39 9.78 -5.72
C ILE A 76 -3.76 8.99 -4.45
N SER A 77 -3.87 9.69 -3.32
CA SER A 77 -4.27 9.07 -2.04
C SER A 77 -5.69 8.53 -2.08
N ASP A 78 -6.65 9.35 -2.55
CA ASP A 78 -8.06 8.95 -2.64
C ASP A 78 -8.24 7.74 -3.57
N THR A 79 -7.61 7.76 -4.73
CA THR A 79 -7.66 6.63 -5.68
C THR A 79 -7.07 5.36 -5.08
N THR A 80 -5.93 5.46 -4.39
CA THR A 80 -5.29 4.32 -3.72
C THR A 80 -6.22 3.74 -2.65
N ALA A 81 -6.78 4.61 -1.81
CA ALA A 81 -7.67 4.20 -0.74
C ALA A 81 -8.95 3.51 -1.28
N ARG A 82 -9.56 4.06 -2.33
CA ARG A 82 -10.72 3.44 -3.00
C ARG A 82 -10.40 2.10 -3.61
N ALA A 83 -9.21 1.93 -4.20
CA ALA A 83 -8.78 0.64 -4.74
C ALA A 83 -8.66 -0.43 -3.64
N ILE A 84 -8.17 -0.07 -2.45
CA ILE A 84 -8.13 -0.99 -1.29
C ILE A 84 -9.55 -1.31 -0.80
N VAL A 85 -10.44 -0.31 -0.70
CA VAL A 85 -11.84 -0.55 -0.30
C VAL A 85 -12.52 -1.48 -1.29
N GLU A 86 -12.39 -1.25 -2.60
CA GLU A 86 -12.95 -2.12 -3.64
C GLU A 86 -12.40 -3.56 -3.56
N LEU A 87 -11.08 -3.71 -3.31
CA LEU A 87 -10.48 -5.02 -3.09
C LEU A 87 -11.14 -5.75 -1.91
N LEU A 88 -11.25 -5.08 -0.76
CA LEU A 88 -11.84 -5.66 0.44
C LEU A 88 -13.33 -6.01 0.26
N GLU A 89 -14.09 -5.16 -0.41
CA GLU A 89 -15.50 -5.42 -0.74
C GLU A 89 -15.67 -6.67 -1.64
N ARG A 90 -14.77 -6.89 -2.60
CA ARG A 90 -14.77 -8.12 -3.43
C ARG A 90 -14.54 -9.38 -2.61
N HIS A 91 -13.84 -9.25 -1.48
CA HIS A 91 -13.63 -10.33 -0.51
C HIS A 91 -14.71 -10.36 0.58
N GLY A 92 -15.81 -9.62 0.44
CA GLY A 92 -16.94 -9.63 1.39
C GLY A 92 -16.71 -8.80 2.64
N ILE A 93 -15.65 -8.00 2.70
CA ILE A 93 -15.30 -7.15 3.84
C ILE A 93 -15.78 -5.72 3.61
N GLN A 94 -16.71 -5.24 4.43
CA GLN A 94 -17.23 -3.87 4.38
C GLN A 94 -16.22 -2.91 5.02
N ALA A 95 -15.46 -2.19 4.18
CA ALA A 95 -14.43 -1.27 4.62
C ALA A 95 -14.77 0.18 4.26
N TRP A 96 -14.18 1.13 5.00
CA TRP A 96 -14.35 2.56 4.75
C TRP A 96 -13.05 3.32 4.94
N ILE A 97 -12.95 4.48 4.27
CA ILE A 97 -11.76 5.33 4.32
C ILE A 97 -11.84 6.25 5.53
N LYS A 98 -10.90 6.10 6.46
CA LYS A 98 -10.70 7.04 7.56
C LYS A 98 -9.60 8.03 7.17
N PRO A 99 -9.93 9.28 6.89
CA PRO A 99 -8.93 10.28 6.55
C PRO A 99 -7.84 10.41 7.63
N PRO A 100 -6.59 10.71 7.24
CA PRO A 100 -6.19 11.03 5.87
C PRO A 100 -5.79 9.82 5.00
N ASN A 101 -5.48 8.65 5.58
CA ASN A 101 -4.76 7.59 4.86
C ASN A 101 -4.97 6.16 5.41
N ASP A 102 -6.00 5.95 6.21
CA ASP A 102 -6.31 4.66 6.84
C ASP A 102 -7.55 4.03 6.23
N ILE A 103 -7.57 2.69 6.14
CA ILE A 103 -8.75 1.92 5.83
C ILE A 103 -9.19 1.14 7.07
N TRP A 104 -10.47 1.23 7.36
CA TRP A 104 -11.07 0.66 8.57
C TRP A 104 -12.22 -0.27 8.24
N VAL A 105 -12.38 -1.30 9.09
CA VAL A 105 -13.55 -2.17 9.16
C VAL A 105 -14.19 -1.91 10.52
N ASP A 106 -15.43 -1.45 10.56
CA ASP A 106 -16.07 -0.95 11.77
C ASP A 106 -15.20 0.07 12.51
N LYS A 107 -14.69 -0.32 13.69
CA LYS A 107 -13.81 0.53 14.54
C LYS A 107 -12.36 0.06 14.55
N LYS A 108 -11.93 -0.75 13.59
CA LYS A 108 -10.61 -1.36 13.55
C LYS A 108 -9.86 -1.02 12.26
N LYS A 109 -8.57 -0.79 12.37
CA LYS A 109 -7.70 -0.49 11.23
C LYS A 109 -7.24 -1.78 10.55
N ILE A 110 -7.49 -1.89 9.24
CA ILE A 110 -7.05 -3.02 8.41
C ILE A 110 -5.88 -2.64 7.49
N CYS A 111 -5.80 -1.37 7.06
CA CYS A 111 -4.77 -0.93 6.12
C CYS A 111 -4.32 0.50 6.43
N GLY A 112 -3.04 0.77 6.18
CA GLY A 112 -2.43 2.09 6.19
C GLY A 112 -1.76 2.41 4.86
N ILE A 113 -1.84 3.67 4.43
CA ILE A 113 -1.23 4.17 3.19
C ILE A 113 -0.26 5.29 3.53
N LEU A 114 0.97 5.22 3.00
CA LEU A 114 1.99 6.25 3.16
C LEU A 114 2.51 6.67 1.79
N ILE A 115 2.18 7.89 1.37
CA ILE A 115 2.61 8.42 0.07
C ILE A 115 3.66 9.49 0.28
N GLU A 116 4.76 9.37 -0.45
CA GLU A 116 5.84 10.34 -0.51
C GLU A 116 5.96 10.86 -1.94
N HIS A 117 5.96 12.19 -2.10
CA HIS A 117 6.11 12.84 -3.42
C HIS A 117 7.44 13.56 -3.53
N SER A 118 8.02 13.55 -4.71
CA SER A 118 9.11 14.47 -5.08
C SER A 118 8.60 15.51 -6.06
N LEU A 119 8.82 16.76 -5.73
CA LEU A 119 8.43 17.88 -6.56
C LEU A 119 9.64 18.44 -7.31
N ARG A 120 9.45 18.76 -8.61
CA ARG A 120 10.44 19.45 -9.40
C ARG A 120 9.74 20.56 -10.19
N ALA A 121 10.06 21.81 -9.84
CA ALA A 121 9.32 22.98 -10.30
C ALA A 121 7.81 22.85 -9.99
N ASP A 122 6.96 22.84 -10.99
CA ASP A 122 5.51 22.81 -10.92
C ASP A 122 4.91 21.39 -11.10
N ARG A 123 5.74 20.32 -11.02
CA ARG A 123 5.33 18.95 -11.31
C ARG A 123 5.74 17.97 -10.23
N ILE A 124 4.98 16.90 -10.12
CA ILE A 124 5.39 15.72 -9.36
C ILE A 124 6.35 14.89 -10.21
N SER A 125 7.62 14.79 -9.79
CA SER A 125 8.61 13.95 -10.47
C SER A 125 8.34 12.48 -10.30
N TRP A 126 7.97 12.10 -9.07
CA TRP A 126 7.55 10.75 -8.74
C TRP A 126 6.70 10.74 -7.46
N SER A 127 5.90 9.69 -7.33
CA SER A 127 5.17 9.35 -6.12
C SER A 127 5.53 7.92 -5.72
N ILE A 128 5.88 7.73 -4.46
CA ILE A 128 6.11 6.44 -3.83
C ILE A 128 4.92 6.15 -2.95
N ILE A 129 4.13 5.13 -3.29
CA ILE A 129 2.87 4.79 -2.64
C ILE A 129 3.09 3.53 -1.83
N GLY A 130 3.33 3.67 -0.53
CA GLY A 130 3.45 2.56 0.41
C GLY A 130 2.10 2.12 0.94
N ILE A 131 1.88 0.83 0.98
CA ILE A 131 0.64 0.20 1.45
C ILE A 131 1.01 -0.93 2.39
N GLY A 132 0.43 -0.90 3.59
CA GLY A 132 0.42 -2.01 4.53
C GLY A 132 -1.00 -2.50 4.73
N LEU A 133 -1.31 -3.70 4.25
CA LEU A 133 -2.61 -4.36 4.42
C LEU A 133 -2.44 -5.59 5.30
N ASN A 134 -3.19 -5.62 6.40
CA ASN A 134 -3.25 -6.79 7.27
C ASN A 134 -4.08 -7.89 6.61
N VAL A 135 -3.44 -9.01 6.25
CA VAL A 135 -4.08 -10.12 5.53
C VAL A 135 -4.34 -11.29 6.46
N ASN A 136 -3.31 -11.98 6.91
CA ASN A 136 -3.43 -13.23 7.67
C ASN A 136 -3.01 -13.12 9.14
N GLN A 137 -2.46 -11.98 9.58
CA GLN A 137 -2.05 -11.77 10.96
C GLN A 137 -3.27 -11.78 11.89
N THR A 138 -3.23 -12.63 12.93
CA THR A 138 -4.31 -12.75 13.92
C THR A 138 -3.91 -12.28 15.31
N ILE A 139 -2.60 -12.13 15.57
CA ILE A 139 -2.05 -11.68 16.84
C ILE A 139 -1.29 -10.37 16.60
N PHE A 140 -1.72 -9.31 17.24
CA PHE A 140 -1.11 -7.99 17.16
C PHE A 140 -0.53 -7.57 18.51
N PRO A 141 0.51 -6.70 18.53
CA PRO A 141 0.99 -6.08 19.76
C PRO A 141 -0.13 -5.33 20.51
N ASP A 142 -0.12 -5.41 21.84
CA ASP A 142 -1.15 -4.82 22.70
C ASP A 142 -1.21 -3.29 22.65
N ASP A 143 -0.12 -2.64 22.22
CA ASP A 143 0.00 -1.20 22.09
C ASP A 143 -0.55 -0.66 20.76
N LEU A 144 -0.92 -1.53 19.84
CA LEU A 144 -1.56 -1.11 18.58
C LEU A 144 -3.05 -0.81 18.79
N PRO A 145 -3.50 0.40 18.42
CA PRO A 145 -4.90 0.75 18.59
C PRO A 145 -5.79 0.04 17.56
N ASN A 146 -6.61 -0.87 18.05
CA ASN A 146 -7.69 -1.52 17.30
C ASN A 146 -7.30 -2.08 15.93
N PRO A 147 -6.28 -2.94 15.80
CA PRO A 147 -5.96 -3.56 14.52
C PRO A 147 -6.97 -4.68 14.18
N THR A 148 -7.14 -4.92 12.87
CA THR A 148 -7.78 -6.12 12.33
C THR A 148 -7.06 -6.58 11.08
N SER A 149 -7.45 -7.75 10.57
CA SER A 149 -6.94 -8.32 9.33
C SER A 149 -8.05 -9.01 8.55
N MET A 150 -7.81 -9.32 7.28
CA MET A 150 -8.77 -10.10 6.49
C MET A 150 -9.09 -11.43 7.16
N ALA A 151 -8.10 -12.11 7.76
CA ALA A 151 -8.31 -13.37 8.49
C ALA A 151 -9.19 -13.20 9.74
N LEU A 152 -9.02 -12.12 10.52
CA LEU A 152 -9.87 -11.81 11.67
C LEU A 152 -11.29 -11.45 11.28
N GLU A 153 -11.49 -10.93 10.08
CA GLU A 153 -12.82 -10.69 9.49
C GLU A 153 -13.40 -11.93 8.80
N GLY A 154 -12.72 -13.10 8.90
CA GLY A 154 -13.20 -14.38 8.38
C GLY A 154 -12.77 -14.70 6.93
N HIS A 155 -11.88 -13.91 6.35
CA HIS A 155 -11.48 -13.98 4.94
C HIS A 155 -9.95 -14.09 4.75
N PRO A 156 -9.28 -15.15 5.26
CA PRO A 156 -7.85 -15.34 5.01
C PRO A 156 -7.59 -15.51 3.51
N ALA A 157 -6.45 -15.01 3.03
CA ALA A 157 -6.16 -14.99 1.59
C ALA A 157 -4.68 -15.21 1.29
N ASP A 158 -4.39 -15.60 0.05
CA ASP A 158 -3.04 -15.67 -0.49
C ASP A 158 -2.53 -14.25 -0.79
N ILE A 159 -1.40 -13.89 -0.17
CA ILE A 159 -0.85 -12.53 -0.22
C ILE A 159 -0.49 -12.10 -1.65
N GLU A 160 0.07 -13.01 -2.46
CA GLU A 160 0.44 -12.71 -3.84
C GLU A 160 -0.81 -12.48 -4.71
N SER A 161 -1.85 -13.26 -4.50
CA SER A 161 -3.14 -13.09 -5.18
C SER A 161 -3.79 -11.75 -4.84
N ILE A 162 -3.80 -11.36 -3.56
CA ILE A 162 -4.30 -10.06 -3.10
C ILE A 162 -3.55 -8.90 -3.75
N LEU A 163 -2.20 -8.99 -3.84
CA LEU A 163 -1.41 -7.97 -4.52
C LEU A 163 -1.78 -7.86 -6.01
N CYS A 164 -1.90 -8.99 -6.70
CA CYS A 164 -2.27 -9.00 -8.13
C CYS A 164 -3.66 -8.40 -8.36
N GLU A 165 -4.65 -8.77 -7.55
CA GLU A 165 -6.00 -8.21 -7.62
C GLU A 165 -6.01 -6.70 -7.37
N PHE A 166 -5.30 -6.24 -6.34
CA PHE A 166 -5.15 -4.82 -6.07
C PHE A 166 -4.56 -4.08 -7.26
N LEU A 167 -3.48 -4.57 -7.86
CA LEU A 167 -2.83 -3.94 -9.01
C LEU A 167 -3.76 -3.87 -10.22
N ASP A 168 -4.60 -4.88 -10.46
CA ASP A 168 -5.59 -4.87 -11.54
C ASP A 168 -6.70 -3.82 -11.30
N ILE A 169 -7.08 -3.58 -10.04
CA ILE A 169 -8.00 -2.51 -9.65
C ILE A 169 -7.33 -1.15 -9.82
N PHE A 170 -6.15 -0.97 -9.25
CA PHE A 170 -5.44 0.31 -9.20
C PHE A 170 -5.07 0.84 -10.60
N ARG A 171 -4.69 -0.04 -11.55
CA ARG A 171 -4.34 0.33 -12.93
C ARG A 171 -5.49 0.95 -13.74
N ARG A 172 -6.72 0.90 -13.24
CA ARG A 172 -7.87 1.56 -13.89
C ARG A 172 -7.96 3.05 -13.60
N ALA A 173 -7.09 3.57 -12.75
CA ALA A 173 -7.05 4.98 -12.41
C ALA A 173 -6.74 5.85 -13.65
N SER A 174 -7.58 6.84 -13.92
CA SER A 174 -7.49 7.69 -15.13
C SER A 174 -6.20 8.51 -15.21
N TRP A 175 -5.63 8.89 -14.08
CA TRP A 175 -4.38 9.66 -14.02
C TRP A 175 -3.11 8.83 -14.26
N LEU A 176 -3.24 7.51 -14.38
CA LEU A 176 -2.15 6.61 -14.79
C LEU A 176 -2.02 6.47 -16.32
N GLN A 177 -3.01 6.98 -17.07
CA GLN A 177 -3.10 6.84 -18.52
C GLN A 177 -2.44 7.99 -19.26
#